data_3ca1d9b7694898cb97042475afaa5b45
#
_entry.id   3ca1d9b7694898cb97042475afaa5b45
#
_cell.length_a   1.000
_cell.length_b   1.000
_cell.length_c   1.000
_cell.angle_alpha   90.00
_cell.angle_beta   90.00
_cell.angle_gamma   90.00
#
_symmetry.space_group_name_H-M   'P 1'
#
loop_
_entity.id
_entity.type
_entity.pdbx_description
1 polymer ?
#
loop_
_entity_poly.entity_id
_entity_poly.type
_entity_poly.pdbx_seq_one_letter_code
_entity_poly.pdbx_strand_id
1 'polypeptide(L)'
;DAGRLKEILKKEYVQAQIRPEDVKTGAVIITGETARMENAEEVLRAVSDMAGEFVVSTAGPDLESVLSGKGAGADMLSRRTGKVTANLDIGGGTSNIAVFEKGEFAGCACLDIGGRLIRIKDSRIESISPRLLKLLEHYRINIREGERADIQELKRLCAILASQLAQALYKEEQSSLHEKLYTNNGKLLPRKPVVEAVTYSGGVGACIYGEEKDPF
;
A
#
# COMPACT_ATOMS: atom_id res chain seq x y z
N ASP A 1 -13.26 13.51 5.03
CA ASP A 1 -13.67 14.67 5.81
C ASP A 1 -12.43 15.45 6.25
N ALA A 2 -12.22 16.61 5.62
CA ALA A 2 -11.06 17.47 5.82
C ALA A 2 -10.98 18.01 7.27
N GLY A 3 -12.13 18.25 7.93
CA GLY A 3 -12.18 18.71 9.32
C GLY A 3 -11.61 17.68 10.29
N ARG A 4 -11.97 16.41 10.13
CA ARG A 4 -11.44 15.32 10.95
C ARG A 4 -9.93 15.13 10.76
N LEU A 5 -9.41 15.32 9.54
CA LEU A 5 -7.98 15.28 9.28
C LEU A 5 -7.23 16.38 10.01
N LYS A 6 -7.76 17.63 10.01
CA LYS A 6 -7.20 18.75 10.77
C LYS A 6 -7.13 18.45 12.27
N GLU A 7 -8.14 17.80 12.83
CA GLU A 7 -8.13 17.40 14.25
C GLU A 7 -7.07 16.35 14.56
N ILE A 8 -6.90 15.36 13.67
CA ILE A 8 -5.85 14.34 13.82
C ILE A 8 -4.48 15.01 13.80
N LEU A 9 -4.20 15.84 12.81
CA LEU A 9 -2.92 16.53 12.69
C LEU A 9 -2.61 17.41 13.90
N LYS A 10 -3.61 18.13 14.43
CA LYS A 10 -3.43 18.91 15.67
C LYS A 10 -3.04 18.03 16.86
N LYS A 11 -3.66 16.86 17.00
CA LYS A 11 -3.31 15.90 18.06
C LYS A 11 -1.88 15.41 17.92
N GLU A 12 -1.45 15.08 16.69
CA GLU A 12 -0.08 14.62 16.43
C GLU A 12 0.95 15.73 16.75
N TYR A 13 0.70 16.98 16.37
CA TYR A 13 1.56 18.09 16.76
C TYR A 13 1.70 18.25 18.28
N VAL A 14 0.57 18.12 19.00
CA VAL A 14 0.57 18.19 20.47
C VAL A 14 1.36 17.03 21.06
N GLN A 15 1.18 15.80 20.56
CA GLN A 15 1.93 14.63 21.03
C GLN A 15 3.43 14.75 20.74
N ALA A 16 3.79 15.28 19.59
CA ALA A 16 5.17 15.53 19.20
C ALA A 16 5.79 16.74 19.92
N GLN A 17 5.02 17.51 20.69
CA GLN A 17 5.44 18.76 21.33
C GLN A 17 5.97 19.79 20.32
N ILE A 18 5.39 19.80 19.12
CA ILE A 18 5.74 20.74 18.05
C ILE A 18 4.62 21.78 17.94
N ARG A 19 4.97 23.06 17.93
CA ARG A 19 4.01 24.11 17.63
C ARG A 19 3.94 24.31 16.12
N PRO A 20 2.74 24.39 15.50
CA PRO A 20 2.61 24.57 14.05
C PRO A 20 3.40 25.77 13.50
N GLU A 21 3.51 26.85 14.27
CA GLU A 21 4.28 28.05 13.91
C GLU A 21 5.81 27.83 13.87
N ASP A 22 6.31 26.77 14.50
CA ASP A 22 7.74 26.42 14.46
C ASP A 22 8.10 25.62 13.18
N VAL A 23 7.09 25.13 12.45
CA VAL A 23 7.28 24.39 11.20
C VAL A 23 7.42 25.38 10.05
N LYS A 24 8.65 25.59 9.58
CA LYS A 24 8.97 26.57 8.55
C LYS A 24 8.73 26.07 7.13
N THR A 25 8.82 24.78 6.90
CA THR A 25 8.64 24.15 5.60
C THR A 25 8.26 22.68 5.76
N GLY A 26 7.60 22.12 4.77
CA GLY A 26 7.24 20.71 4.74
C GLY A 26 6.74 20.27 3.38
N ALA A 27 6.42 18.99 3.27
CA ALA A 27 5.79 18.44 2.10
C ALA A 27 4.61 17.55 2.53
N VAL A 28 3.51 17.65 1.81
CA VAL A 28 2.38 16.74 1.92
C VAL A 28 2.26 15.96 0.63
N ILE A 29 2.33 14.65 0.74
CA ILE A 29 2.15 13.75 -0.40
C ILE A 29 0.86 12.98 -0.16
N ILE A 30 -0.12 13.15 -1.06
CA ILE A 30 -1.33 12.33 -1.07
C ILE A 30 -1.11 11.18 -2.03
N THR A 31 -1.28 9.97 -1.52
CA THR A 31 -1.03 8.72 -2.25
C THR A 31 -2.27 7.82 -2.28
N GLY A 32 -2.20 6.79 -3.09
CA GLY A 32 -3.18 5.72 -3.13
C GLY A 32 -4.58 6.17 -3.55
N GLU A 33 -5.58 5.59 -2.90
CA GLU A 33 -6.97 5.81 -3.23
C GLU A 33 -7.45 7.24 -2.92
N THR A 34 -6.89 7.86 -1.88
CA THR A 34 -7.22 9.24 -1.47
C THR A 34 -6.87 10.24 -2.57
N ALA A 35 -5.80 10.01 -3.33
CA ALA A 35 -5.42 10.87 -4.46
C ALA A 35 -6.41 10.80 -5.64
N ARG A 36 -7.25 9.77 -5.68
CA ARG A 36 -8.27 9.54 -6.73
C ARG A 36 -9.66 10.01 -6.33
N MET A 37 -9.84 10.43 -5.08
CA MET A 37 -11.13 10.91 -4.57
C MET A 37 -11.42 12.31 -5.08
N GLU A 38 -12.68 12.58 -5.41
CA GLU A 38 -13.12 13.92 -5.87
C GLU A 38 -12.80 15.04 -4.88
N ASN A 39 -12.67 14.71 -3.58
CA ASN A 39 -12.33 15.66 -2.53
C ASN A 39 -10.82 15.73 -2.19
N ALA A 40 -9.95 15.16 -3.02
CA ALA A 40 -8.49 15.20 -2.78
C ALA A 40 -7.96 16.64 -2.69
N GLU A 41 -8.44 17.55 -3.57
CA GLU A 41 -8.08 18.95 -3.51
C GLU A 41 -8.55 19.66 -2.23
N GLU A 42 -9.72 19.32 -1.71
CA GLU A 42 -10.25 19.87 -0.45
C GLU A 42 -9.37 19.44 0.73
N VAL A 43 -8.97 18.16 0.74
CA VAL A 43 -8.03 17.62 1.73
C VAL A 43 -6.68 18.34 1.65
N LEU A 44 -6.17 18.55 0.43
CA LEU A 44 -4.93 19.28 0.18
C LEU A 44 -4.97 20.70 0.74
N ARG A 45 -6.01 21.46 0.43
CA ARG A 45 -6.22 22.82 0.95
C ARG A 45 -6.30 22.83 2.46
N ALA A 46 -7.05 21.89 3.03
CA ALA A 46 -7.22 21.78 4.47
C ALA A 46 -5.90 21.55 5.22
N VAL A 47 -4.96 20.82 4.63
CA VAL A 47 -3.64 20.56 5.21
C VAL A 47 -2.68 21.72 4.97
N SER A 48 -2.70 22.33 3.78
CA SER A 48 -1.88 23.51 3.45
C SER A 48 -2.16 24.69 4.40
N ASP A 49 -3.42 24.93 4.74
CA ASP A 49 -3.80 26.00 5.67
C ASP A 49 -3.20 25.84 7.07
N MET A 50 -2.83 24.62 7.46
CA MET A 50 -2.28 24.34 8.81
C MET A 50 -0.77 24.42 8.90
N ALA A 51 -0.09 24.38 7.79
CA ALA A 51 1.30 24.00 7.75
C ALA A 51 2.23 25.04 7.08
N GLY A 52 1.76 26.26 6.81
CA GLY A 52 2.55 27.32 6.18
C GLY A 52 2.89 27.00 4.71
N GLU A 53 4.09 27.38 4.25
CA GLU A 53 4.53 27.13 2.87
C GLU A 53 4.91 25.65 2.65
N PHE A 54 3.89 24.79 2.49
CA PHE A 54 4.08 23.40 2.19
C PHE A 54 4.04 23.14 0.68
N VAL A 55 4.96 22.31 0.22
CA VAL A 55 4.84 21.70 -1.10
C VAL A 55 3.81 20.58 -1.03
N VAL A 56 2.75 20.73 -1.79
CA VAL A 56 1.69 19.73 -1.85
C VAL A 56 1.77 19.03 -3.20
N SER A 57 1.87 17.72 -3.18
CA SER A 57 1.94 16.90 -4.38
C SER A 57 1.04 15.68 -4.25
N THR A 58 0.45 15.27 -5.37
CA THR A 58 -0.16 13.95 -5.50
C THR A 58 0.87 13.02 -6.11
N ALA A 59 1.27 11.99 -5.39
CA ALA A 59 2.10 10.94 -5.95
C ALA A 59 1.22 9.91 -6.65
N GLY A 60 1.46 9.72 -7.94
CA GLY A 60 0.94 8.53 -8.63
C GLY A 60 1.62 7.27 -8.06
N PRO A 61 1.04 6.07 -8.32
CA PRO A 61 1.55 4.80 -7.79
C PRO A 61 3.02 4.55 -8.14
N ASP A 62 3.49 5.04 -9.26
CA ASP A 62 4.88 4.89 -9.69
C ASP A 62 5.83 5.64 -8.74
N LEU A 63 5.53 6.90 -8.41
CA LEU A 63 6.34 7.70 -7.49
C LEU A 63 6.22 7.16 -6.05
N GLU A 64 5.03 6.76 -5.63
CA GLU A 64 4.79 6.13 -4.33
C GLU A 64 5.64 4.87 -4.16
N SER A 65 5.68 4.01 -5.19
CA SER A 65 6.50 2.79 -5.20
C SER A 65 7.99 3.10 -5.03
N VAL A 66 8.52 4.11 -5.73
CA VAL A 66 9.93 4.50 -5.64
C VAL A 66 10.26 5.04 -4.25
N LEU A 67 9.41 5.92 -3.72
CA LEU A 67 9.63 6.55 -2.41
C LEU A 67 9.58 5.52 -1.28
N SER A 68 8.59 4.63 -1.29
CA SER A 68 8.48 3.57 -0.29
C SER A 68 9.64 2.58 -0.37
N GLY A 69 10.07 2.21 -1.58
CA GLY A 69 11.22 1.33 -1.78
C GLY A 69 12.53 1.93 -1.28
N LYS A 70 12.76 3.23 -1.51
CA LYS A 70 13.92 3.95 -0.95
C LYS A 70 13.80 4.11 0.56
N GLY A 71 12.61 4.44 1.08
CA GLY A 71 12.35 4.53 2.50
C GLY A 71 12.62 3.21 3.25
N ALA A 72 12.28 2.07 2.63
CA ALA A 72 12.57 0.74 3.14
C ALA A 72 14.04 0.30 2.93
N GLY A 73 14.88 1.11 2.28
CA GLY A 73 16.29 0.80 2.03
C GLY A 73 16.54 -0.25 0.96
N ALA A 74 15.56 -0.54 0.10
CA ALA A 74 15.68 -1.55 -0.95
C ALA A 74 16.77 -1.20 -1.98
N ASP A 75 16.91 0.07 -2.34
CA ASP A 75 17.95 0.58 -3.21
C ASP A 75 19.35 0.41 -2.59
N MET A 76 19.49 0.74 -1.30
CA MET A 76 20.76 0.56 -0.57
C MET A 76 21.12 -0.92 -0.43
N LEU A 77 20.14 -1.79 -0.14
CA LEU A 77 20.35 -3.24 -0.08
C LEU A 77 20.81 -3.77 -1.44
N SER A 78 20.14 -3.37 -2.51
CA SER A 78 20.51 -3.75 -3.89
C SER A 78 21.94 -3.29 -4.24
N ARG A 79 22.29 -2.04 -3.93
CA ARG A 79 23.62 -1.47 -4.17
C ARG A 79 24.70 -2.22 -3.39
N ARG A 80 24.46 -2.49 -2.10
CA ARG A 80 25.45 -3.13 -1.23
C ARG A 80 25.68 -4.60 -1.57
N THR A 81 24.62 -5.31 -1.96
CA THR A 81 24.69 -6.77 -2.18
C THR A 81 24.86 -7.16 -3.64
N GLY A 82 24.62 -6.22 -4.58
CA GLY A 82 24.54 -6.51 -6.02
C GLY A 82 23.26 -7.25 -6.44
N LYS A 83 22.39 -7.60 -5.49
CA LYS A 83 21.15 -8.36 -5.73
C LYS A 83 20.07 -7.49 -6.35
N VAL A 84 19.25 -8.07 -7.22
CA VAL A 84 17.99 -7.49 -7.64
C VAL A 84 17.03 -7.54 -6.46
N THR A 85 16.66 -6.36 -5.93
CA THR A 85 15.86 -6.22 -4.73
C THR A 85 14.50 -5.60 -5.08
N ALA A 86 13.42 -6.23 -4.65
CA ALA A 86 12.09 -5.65 -4.73
C ALA A 86 11.64 -5.15 -3.35
N ASN A 87 10.97 -4.01 -3.30
CA ASN A 87 10.18 -3.59 -2.14
C ASN A 87 8.71 -3.84 -2.43
N LEU A 88 8.00 -4.44 -1.48
CA LEU A 88 6.56 -4.56 -1.46
C LEU A 88 6.01 -3.64 -0.37
N ASP A 89 5.41 -2.54 -0.79
CA ASP A 89 4.71 -1.61 0.09
C ASP A 89 3.24 -2.00 0.16
N ILE A 90 2.88 -2.76 1.19
CA ILE A 90 1.54 -3.33 1.33
C ILE A 90 0.72 -2.46 2.28
N GLY A 91 -0.11 -1.61 1.68
CA GLY A 91 -1.03 -0.73 2.39
C GLY A 91 -2.38 -1.37 2.69
N GLY A 92 -3.39 -0.52 2.97
CA GLY A 92 -4.75 -0.99 3.24
C GLY A 92 -5.50 -1.47 2.01
N GLY A 93 -5.38 -0.79 0.88
CA GLY A 93 -6.13 -1.08 -0.34
C GLY A 93 -5.29 -1.55 -1.52
N THR A 94 -4.01 -1.20 -1.55
CA THR A 94 -3.09 -1.47 -2.66
C THR A 94 -1.76 -1.96 -2.16
N SER A 95 -1.02 -2.63 -3.05
CA SER A 95 0.39 -2.98 -2.88
C SER A 95 1.20 -2.34 -4.00
N ASN A 96 2.16 -1.51 -3.62
CA ASN A 96 3.11 -0.88 -4.52
C ASN A 96 4.40 -1.69 -4.54
N ILE A 97 4.89 -1.99 -5.73
CA ILE A 97 6.13 -2.75 -5.94
C ILE A 97 7.15 -1.83 -6.60
N ALA A 98 8.35 -1.75 -6.05
CA ALA A 98 9.50 -1.12 -6.69
C ALA A 98 10.66 -2.11 -6.78
N VAL A 99 11.31 -2.18 -7.93
CA VAL A 99 12.47 -3.05 -8.16
C VAL A 99 13.70 -2.19 -8.35
N PHE A 100 14.79 -2.58 -7.69
CA PHE A 100 16.11 -1.95 -7.77
C PHE A 100 17.16 -2.97 -8.22
N GLU A 101 18.01 -2.53 -9.12
CA GLU A 101 19.15 -3.29 -9.59
C GLU A 101 20.43 -2.44 -9.42
N LYS A 102 21.40 -2.95 -8.67
CA LYS A 102 22.64 -2.23 -8.33
C LYS A 102 22.40 -0.85 -7.70
N GLY A 103 21.28 -0.71 -7.01
CA GLY A 103 20.85 0.53 -6.37
C GLY A 103 20.09 1.51 -7.26
N GLU A 104 19.93 1.21 -8.54
CA GLU A 104 19.18 2.01 -9.49
C GLU A 104 17.75 1.47 -9.63
N PHE A 105 16.78 2.38 -9.83
CA PHE A 105 15.40 2.01 -10.07
C PHE A 105 15.24 1.29 -11.41
N ALA A 106 14.67 0.08 -11.39
CA ALA A 106 14.49 -0.76 -12.56
C ALA A 106 13.05 -0.86 -13.04
N GLY A 107 12.07 -0.59 -12.17
CA GLY A 107 10.66 -0.60 -12.53
C GLY A 107 9.74 -0.68 -11.32
N CYS A 108 8.45 -0.43 -11.55
CA CYS A 108 7.43 -0.54 -10.53
C CYS A 108 6.14 -1.13 -11.09
N ALA A 109 5.32 -1.63 -10.18
CA ALA A 109 3.97 -2.09 -10.44
C ALA A 109 3.08 -1.79 -9.21
N CYS A 110 1.79 -1.73 -9.42
CA CYS A 110 0.83 -1.56 -8.33
C CYS A 110 -0.36 -2.49 -8.53
N LEU A 111 -0.74 -3.19 -7.47
CA LEU A 111 -1.85 -4.13 -7.46
C LEU A 111 -2.94 -3.66 -6.49
N ASP A 112 -4.19 -3.97 -6.81
CA ASP A 112 -5.36 -3.79 -5.95
C ASP A 112 -5.42 -4.87 -4.84
N ILE A 113 -4.32 -5.03 -4.13
CA ILE A 113 -4.14 -5.97 -3.02
C ILE A 113 -3.67 -5.19 -1.79
N GLY A 114 -4.36 -5.35 -0.67
CA GLY A 114 -4.01 -4.67 0.57
C GLY A 114 -4.61 -5.35 1.80
N GLY A 115 -4.21 -4.92 2.98
CA GLY A 115 -4.59 -5.53 4.26
C GLY A 115 -6.00 -5.19 4.75
N ARG A 116 -6.68 -4.20 4.15
CA ARG A 116 -8.01 -3.73 4.60
C ARG A 116 -9.09 -3.92 3.54
N LEU A 117 -8.96 -4.93 2.69
CA LEU A 117 -9.95 -5.24 1.66
C LEU A 117 -11.21 -5.91 2.23
N ILE A 118 -11.13 -6.45 3.44
CA ILE A 118 -12.26 -6.94 4.23
C ILE A 118 -12.21 -6.26 5.60
N ARG A 119 -13.35 -5.75 6.04
CA ARG A 119 -13.53 -5.25 7.41
C ARG A 119 -14.31 -6.25 8.23
N ILE A 120 -13.80 -6.52 9.42
CA ILE A 120 -14.41 -7.43 10.38
C ILE A 120 -14.73 -6.63 11.64
N LYS A 121 -15.96 -6.74 12.11
CA LYS A 121 -16.41 -6.14 13.36
C LYS A 121 -17.24 -7.17 14.12
N ASP A 122 -17.00 -7.30 15.42
CA ASP A 122 -17.71 -8.24 16.28
C ASP A 122 -17.76 -9.67 15.70
N SER A 123 -16.64 -10.15 15.15
CA SER A 123 -16.48 -11.44 14.46
C SER A 123 -17.39 -11.61 13.22
N ARG A 124 -17.91 -10.54 12.64
CA ARG A 124 -18.70 -10.55 11.40
C ARG A 124 -18.03 -9.73 10.31
N ILE A 125 -18.24 -10.13 9.08
CA ILE A 125 -17.80 -9.37 7.92
C ILE A 125 -18.67 -8.10 7.81
N GLU A 126 -18.08 -6.95 8.09
CA GLU A 126 -18.78 -5.65 7.99
C GLU A 126 -18.83 -5.16 6.55
N SER A 127 -17.74 -5.29 5.81
CA SER A 127 -17.68 -4.90 4.39
C SER A 127 -16.59 -5.64 3.63
N ILE A 128 -16.80 -5.78 2.33
CA ILE A 128 -15.86 -6.40 1.37
C ILE A 128 -15.59 -5.38 0.28
N SER A 129 -14.31 -5.11 -0.01
CA SER A 129 -13.93 -4.25 -1.13
C SER A 129 -14.47 -4.82 -2.45
N PRO A 130 -15.14 -4.01 -3.29
CA PRO A 130 -15.64 -4.47 -4.59
C PRO A 130 -14.54 -5.09 -5.49
N ARG A 131 -13.29 -4.72 -5.26
CA ARG A 131 -12.12 -5.24 -5.99
C ARG A 131 -11.88 -6.72 -5.73
N LEU A 132 -12.26 -7.23 -4.54
CA LEU A 132 -12.13 -8.64 -4.18
C LEU A 132 -13.20 -9.53 -4.78
N LEU A 133 -14.38 -9.00 -5.14
CA LEU A 133 -15.54 -9.82 -5.49
C LEU A 133 -15.24 -10.83 -6.60
N LYS A 134 -14.55 -10.39 -7.67
CA LYS A 134 -14.17 -11.28 -8.78
C LYS A 134 -13.15 -12.34 -8.35
N LEU A 135 -12.27 -12.01 -7.41
CA LEU A 135 -11.28 -12.95 -6.88
C LEU A 135 -11.96 -13.98 -5.98
N LEU A 136 -12.87 -13.56 -5.09
CA LEU A 136 -13.65 -14.46 -4.24
C LEU A 136 -14.45 -15.45 -5.08
N GLU A 137 -15.12 -14.97 -6.14
CA GLU A 137 -15.87 -15.81 -7.08
C GLU A 137 -14.96 -16.81 -7.80
N HIS A 138 -13.86 -16.33 -8.40
CA HIS A 138 -12.92 -17.14 -9.17
C HIS A 138 -12.33 -18.30 -8.34
N TYR A 139 -11.91 -18.01 -7.11
CA TYR A 139 -11.32 -18.99 -6.20
C TYR A 139 -12.34 -19.71 -5.32
N ARG A 140 -13.64 -19.41 -5.50
CA ARG A 140 -14.75 -19.99 -4.72
C ARG A 140 -14.53 -19.83 -3.22
N ILE A 141 -14.14 -18.63 -2.80
CA ILE A 141 -14.01 -18.25 -1.39
C ILE A 141 -15.37 -17.87 -0.85
N ASN A 142 -15.80 -18.56 0.20
CA ASN A 142 -17.12 -18.31 0.79
C ASN A 142 -17.04 -17.29 1.93
N ILE A 143 -16.91 -16.01 1.58
CA ILE A 143 -16.93 -14.87 2.51
C ILE A 143 -18.01 -13.91 2.04
N ARG A 144 -18.96 -13.54 2.92
CA ARG A 144 -20.07 -12.64 2.61
C ARG A 144 -20.29 -11.62 3.71
N GLU A 145 -20.72 -10.43 3.31
CA GLU A 145 -21.08 -9.37 4.26
C GLU A 145 -22.24 -9.83 5.15
N GLY A 146 -22.17 -9.46 6.43
CA GLY A 146 -23.13 -9.84 7.47
C GLY A 146 -22.91 -11.23 8.07
N GLU A 147 -22.16 -12.12 7.42
CA GLU A 147 -21.88 -13.46 7.94
C GLU A 147 -20.73 -13.43 8.97
N ARG A 148 -20.66 -14.49 9.77
CA ARG A 148 -19.54 -14.67 10.71
C ARG A 148 -18.25 -14.92 9.92
N ALA A 149 -17.18 -14.26 10.34
CA ALA A 149 -15.87 -14.42 9.74
C ALA A 149 -15.34 -15.86 9.95
N ASP A 150 -15.15 -16.59 8.85
CA ASP A 150 -14.50 -17.89 8.86
C ASP A 150 -12.99 -17.71 8.72
N ILE A 151 -12.26 -18.05 9.77
CA ILE A 151 -10.80 -17.89 9.82
C ILE A 151 -10.07 -18.75 8.77
N GLN A 152 -10.64 -19.88 8.37
CA GLN A 152 -10.03 -20.76 7.37
C GLN A 152 -10.16 -20.15 5.97
N GLU A 153 -11.35 -19.63 5.64
CA GLU A 153 -11.56 -18.92 4.37
C GLU A 153 -10.74 -17.62 4.30
N LEU A 154 -10.59 -16.89 5.41
CA LEU A 154 -9.72 -15.72 5.48
C LEU A 154 -8.25 -16.10 5.26
N LYS A 155 -7.75 -17.16 5.89
CA LYS A 155 -6.39 -17.65 5.67
C LYS A 155 -6.18 -18.09 4.23
N ARG A 156 -7.16 -18.78 3.64
CA ARG A 156 -7.11 -19.18 2.25
C ARG A 156 -7.05 -17.97 1.31
N LEU A 157 -7.84 -16.94 1.58
CA LEU A 157 -7.81 -15.69 0.85
C LEU A 157 -6.42 -15.02 0.97
N CYS A 158 -5.88 -14.90 2.18
CA CYS A 158 -4.54 -14.31 2.38
C CYS A 158 -3.46 -15.07 1.59
N ALA A 159 -3.51 -16.40 1.56
CA ALA A 159 -2.58 -17.21 0.77
C ALA A 159 -2.70 -16.92 -0.74
N ILE A 160 -3.91 -16.76 -1.25
CA ILE A 160 -4.16 -16.39 -2.65
C ILE A 160 -3.61 -14.99 -2.93
N LEU A 161 -3.86 -14.00 -2.07
CA LEU A 161 -3.36 -12.64 -2.24
C LEU A 161 -1.82 -12.61 -2.22
N ALA A 162 -1.18 -13.36 -1.33
CA ALA A 162 0.26 -13.51 -1.28
C ALA A 162 0.82 -14.14 -2.58
N SER A 163 0.16 -15.19 -3.10
CA SER A 163 0.50 -15.78 -4.39
C SER A 163 0.40 -14.76 -5.53
N GLN A 164 -0.61 -13.89 -5.55
CA GLN A 164 -0.72 -12.84 -6.57
C GLN A 164 0.45 -11.84 -6.49
N LEU A 165 0.92 -11.51 -5.29
CA LEU A 165 2.13 -10.67 -5.13
C LEU A 165 3.39 -11.40 -5.62
N ALA A 166 3.52 -12.71 -5.36
CA ALA A 166 4.62 -13.52 -5.88
C ALA A 166 4.59 -13.60 -7.42
N GLN A 167 3.40 -13.72 -8.02
CA GLN A 167 3.21 -13.68 -9.47
C GLN A 167 3.64 -12.33 -10.07
N ALA A 168 3.37 -11.21 -9.39
CA ALA A 168 3.81 -9.88 -9.81
C ALA A 168 5.34 -9.76 -9.83
N LEU A 169 6.04 -10.50 -8.98
CA LEU A 169 7.50 -10.59 -8.95
C LEU A 169 8.06 -11.70 -9.87
N TYR A 170 7.22 -12.35 -10.67
CA TYR A 170 7.58 -13.49 -11.51
C TYR A 170 8.20 -14.68 -10.74
N LYS A 171 7.83 -14.82 -9.46
CA LYS A 171 8.23 -15.96 -8.63
C LYS A 171 7.31 -17.17 -8.80
N GLU A 172 6.11 -16.92 -9.31
CA GLU A 172 5.10 -17.93 -9.68
C GLU A 172 4.59 -17.65 -11.09
N GLU A 173 3.97 -18.66 -11.72
CA GLU A 173 3.31 -18.49 -13.01
C GLU A 173 2.09 -17.60 -12.89
N GLN A 174 1.97 -16.63 -13.80
CA GLN A 174 0.87 -15.66 -13.77
C GLN A 174 -0.44 -16.31 -14.20
N SER A 175 -1.45 -16.17 -13.35
CA SER A 175 -2.81 -16.62 -13.64
C SER A 175 -3.56 -15.65 -14.56
N SER A 176 -4.60 -16.12 -15.24
CA SER A 176 -5.45 -15.26 -16.09
C SER A 176 -6.16 -14.13 -15.33
N LEU A 177 -6.31 -14.25 -14.01
CA LEU A 177 -6.89 -13.22 -13.17
C LEU A 177 -5.86 -12.18 -12.75
N HIS A 178 -4.57 -12.55 -12.74
CA HIS A 178 -3.49 -11.71 -12.24
C HIS A 178 -3.45 -10.34 -12.90
N GLU A 179 -3.56 -10.28 -14.23
CA GLU A 179 -3.56 -9.02 -14.98
C GLU A 179 -4.68 -8.05 -14.56
N LYS A 180 -5.82 -8.58 -14.08
CA LYS A 180 -6.97 -7.78 -13.65
C LYS A 180 -6.79 -7.15 -12.27
N LEU A 181 -5.74 -7.54 -11.54
CA LEU A 181 -5.41 -7.01 -10.21
C LEU A 181 -4.49 -5.80 -10.26
N TYR A 182 -3.90 -5.51 -11.43
CA TYR A 182 -3.07 -4.31 -11.57
C TYR A 182 -3.91 -3.03 -11.55
N THR A 183 -3.45 -2.04 -10.81
CA THR A 183 -3.96 -0.66 -10.90
C THR A 183 -3.36 0.04 -12.13
N ASN A 184 -3.90 1.20 -12.51
CA ASN A 184 -3.35 2.02 -13.60
C ASN A 184 -3.26 1.32 -14.96
N ASN A 185 -4.32 0.66 -15.38
CA ASN A 185 -4.43 0.02 -16.69
C ASN A 185 -3.44 -1.13 -16.93
N GLY A 186 -3.10 -1.88 -15.88
CA GLY A 186 -2.34 -3.12 -16.01
C GLY A 186 -0.86 -2.90 -16.30
N LYS A 187 -0.22 -1.91 -15.68
CA LYS A 187 1.23 -1.75 -15.77
C LYS A 187 1.93 -2.92 -15.08
N LEU A 188 2.48 -3.78 -15.88
CA LEU A 188 3.43 -4.82 -15.48
C LEU A 188 4.81 -4.21 -15.23
N LEU A 189 5.65 -4.91 -14.49
CA LEU A 189 7.06 -4.57 -14.44
C LEU A 189 7.63 -4.59 -15.88
N PRO A 190 8.37 -3.55 -16.30
CA PRO A 190 8.80 -3.39 -17.69
C PRO A 190 9.78 -4.49 -18.15
N ARG A 191 10.37 -5.22 -17.20
CA ARG A 191 11.20 -6.41 -17.42
C ARG A 191 10.80 -7.47 -16.41
N LYS A 192 10.98 -8.75 -16.75
CA LYS A 192 10.84 -9.86 -15.81
C LYS A 192 12.08 -9.90 -14.90
N PRO A 193 12.07 -9.29 -13.71
CA PRO A 193 13.25 -9.26 -12.86
C PRO A 193 13.49 -10.64 -12.22
N VAL A 194 14.73 -11.02 -12.10
CA VAL A 194 15.10 -12.15 -11.24
C VAL A 194 15.32 -11.61 -9.83
N VAL A 195 14.23 -11.39 -9.11
CA VAL A 195 14.26 -10.85 -7.73
C VAL A 195 14.96 -11.85 -6.81
N GLU A 196 15.98 -11.39 -6.09
CA GLU A 196 16.81 -12.20 -5.18
C GLU A 196 16.63 -11.81 -3.71
N ALA A 197 16.13 -10.58 -3.46
CA ALA A 197 15.84 -10.09 -2.13
C ALA A 197 14.55 -9.28 -2.15
N VAL A 198 13.82 -9.31 -1.03
CA VAL A 198 12.59 -8.56 -0.85
C VAL A 198 12.66 -7.79 0.46
N THR A 199 12.25 -6.53 0.42
CA THR A 199 11.93 -5.71 1.59
C THR A 199 10.43 -5.43 1.63
N TYR A 200 9.90 -5.15 2.80
CA TYR A 200 8.50 -4.84 3.00
C TYR A 200 8.36 -3.47 3.65
N SER A 201 7.30 -2.76 3.29
CA SER A 201 6.86 -1.51 3.93
C SER A 201 5.33 -1.45 3.95
N GLY A 202 4.77 -0.34 4.48
CA GLY A 202 3.34 -0.23 4.71
C GLY A 202 2.87 -0.96 5.96
N GLY A 203 1.58 -0.82 6.30
CA GLY A 203 1.03 -1.37 7.54
C GLY A 203 1.13 -2.90 7.64
N VAL A 204 0.96 -3.62 6.52
CA VAL A 204 1.17 -5.08 6.50
C VAL A 204 2.64 -5.44 6.63
N GLY A 205 3.55 -4.61 6.10
CA GLY A 205 5.00 -4.78 6.26
C GLY A 205 5.41 -4.78 7.74
N ALA A 206 4.88 -3.86 8.54
CA ALA A 206 5.10 -3.80 9.98
C ALA A 206 4.70 -5.12 10.69
N CYS A 207 3.58 -5.73 10.28
CA CYS A 207 3.17 -7.04 10.79
C CYS A 207 4.17 -8.15 10.42
N ILE A 208 4.69 -8.13 9.19
CA ILE A 208 5.66 -9.13 8.73
C ILE A 208 6.94 -9.08 9.56
N TYR A 209 7.40 -7.88 9.92
CA TYR A 209 8.57 -7.70 10.79
C TYR A 209 8.27 -7.88 12.28
N GLY A 210 7.01 -8.08 12.66
CA GLY A 210 6.59 -8.25 14.05
C GLY A 210 6.61 -6.96 14.87
N GLU A 211 6.63 -5.82 14.22
CA GLU A 211 6.58 -4.48 14.83
C GLU A 211 5.16 -4.13 15.29
N GLU A 212 4.16 -4.64 14.61
CA GLU A 212 2.74 -4.48 14.92
C GLU A 212 2.18 -5.81 15.43
N LYS A 213 1.60 -5.81 16.64
CA LYS A 213 1.04 -7.02 17.27
C LYS A 213 -0.46 -7.16 17.05
N ASP A 214 -1.16 -6.03 16.89
CA ASP A 214 -2.59 -5.98 16.65
C ASP A 214 -2.88 -4.87 15.61
N PRO A 215 -2.68 -5.19 14.32
CA PRO A 215 -2.72 -4.18 13.25
C PRO A 215 -4.13 -3.70 12.90
N PHE A 216 -5.21 -4.29 13.47
CA PHE A 216 -6.58 -4.00 13.05
C PHE A 216 -7.59 -3.98 14.19
#